data_168eb637191a2bc9058c3869879bd73c
#
_entry.id   168eb637191a2bc9058c3869879bd73c
#
_cell.length_a   1.000
_cell.length_b   1.000
_cell.length_c   1.000
_cell.angle_alpha   90.00
_cell.angle_beta   90.00
_cell.angle_gamma   90.00
#
_symmetry.space_group_name_H-M   'P 1'
#
loop_
_entity.id
_entity.type
_entity.pdbx_description
1 polymer ?
#
loop_
_entity_poly.entity_id
_entity_poly.type
_entity_poly.pdbx_seq_one_letter_code
_entity_poly.pdbx_strand_id
1 'polypeptide(L)'
;GLCDLVVSEADIADAEARLARVAPFLGRAFPETQANHGLIESPLAELEKMQPALEKAYGGKIPGRLLLKKDSHLDIAGSVKARGGIYEVLKHAEDLALAAGKITVTDDYAAFAGEDMQKFLGGYTVQVGSTGNLGLSIGIMSAALGFRVIVHMSADAKKWKKDLLRSKGVEVIEYADDYS
;
A
#
# COMPACT_ATOMS: atom_id res chain seq x y z
N GLY A 1 -1.16 34.72 1.16
CA GLY A 1 -0.55 33.93 2.19
C GLY A 1 -0.43 32.50 1.77
N LEU A 2 0.76 31.93 1.84
CA LEU A 2 0.95 30.49 1.76
C LEU A 2 0.19 29.91 2.96
N CYS A 3 -0.79 29.04 2.71
CA CYS A 3 -1.40 28.28 3.79
C CYS A 3 -0.29 27.54 4.53
N ASP A 4 -0.37 27.50 5.86
CA ASP A 4 0.49 26.64 6.67
C ASP A 4 0.28 25.20 6.19
N LEU A 5 1.24 24.69 5.44
CA LEU A 5 1.20 23.31 4.96
C LEU A 5 1.39 22.39 6.16
N VAL A 6 0.46 21.46 6.34
CA VAL A 6 0.53 20.45 7.42
C VAL A 6 1.69 19.46 7.17
N VAL A 7 2.12 19.31 5.91
CA VAL A 7 3.21 18.42 5.49
C VAL A 7 4.39 19.26 5.00
N SER A 8 5.56 19.03 5.58
CA SER A 8 6.83 19.68 5.26
C SER A 8 7.67 18.84 4.29
N GLU A 9 8.75 19.45 3.75
CA GLU A 9 9.76 18.71 2.98
C GLU A 9 10.43 17.62 3.80
N ALA A 10 10.58 17.82 5.12
CA ALA A 10 11.15 16.83 6.02
C ALA A 10 10.24 15.58 6.15
N ASP A 11 8.93 15.76 6.14
CA ASP A 11 7.97 14.64 6.17
C ASP A 11 8.04 13.82 4.88
N ILE A 12 8.24 14.49 3.74
CA ILE A 12 8.41 13.83 2.44
C ILE A 12 9.71 13.01 2.42
N ALA A 13 10.81 13.62 2.88
CA ALA A 13 12.12 12.96 2.95
C ALA A 13 12.10 11.74 3.91
N ASP A 14 11.43 11.86 5.05
CA ASP A 14 11.25 10.75 5.99
C ASP A 14 10.43 9.60 5.37
N ALA A 15 9.36 9.94 4.64
CA ALA A 15 8.55 8.94 3.95
C ALA A 15 9.34 8.22 2.85
N GLU A 16 10.14 8.93 2.07
CA GLU A 16 11.02 8.36 1.05
C GLU A 16 12.06 7.43 1.69
N ALA A 17 12.73 7.88 2.75
CA ALA A 17 13.70 7.07 3.48
C ALA A 17 13.06 5.80 4.07
N ARG A 18 11.83 5.88 4.59
CA ARG A 18 11.08 4.73 5.10
C ARG A 18 10.77 3.73 3.99
N LEU A 19 10.31 4.19 2.83
CA LEU A 19 10.05 3.31 1.69
C LEU A 19 11.32 2.58 1.24
N ALA A 20 12.47 3.24 1.26
CA ALA A 20 13.76 2.60 0.98
C ALA A 20 14.13 1.56 2.05
N ARG A 21 13.92 1.86 3.35
CA ARG A 21 14.21 0.91 4.44
C ARG A 21 13.34 -0.34 4.38
N VAL A 22 12.05 -0.22 4.03
CA VAL A 22 11.12 -1.37 3.99
C VAL A 22 11.22 -2.19 2.71
N ALA A 23 11.91 -1.72 1.69
CA ALA A 23 12.05 -2.41 0.40
C ALA A 23 12.61 -3.85 0.52
N PRO A 24 13.60 -4.18 1.37
CA PRO A 24 14.05 -5.55 1.58
C PRO A 24 12.96 -6.47 2.14
N PHE A 25 12.11 -5.99 3.05
CA PHE A 25 10.95 -6.73 3.53
C PHE A 25 9.95 -6.98 2.39
N LEU A 26 9.61 -5.92 1.62
CA LEU A 26 8.66 -6.05 0.52
C LEU A 26 9.14 -7.05 -0.53
N GLY A 27 10.41 -7.02 -0.90
CA GLY A 27 11.00 -7.98 -1.84
C GLY A 27 10.96 -9.44 -1.37
N ARG A 28 10.95 -9.67 -0.05
CA ARG A 28 10.81 -11.02 0.54
C ARG A 28 9.35 -11.46 0.63
N ALA A 29 8.49 -10.60 1.15
CA ALA A 29 7.08 -10.91 1.40
C ALA A 29 6.24 -10.94 0.10
N PHE A 30 6.67 -10.17 -0.90
CA PHE A 30 5.97 -9.95 -2.17
C PHE A 30 6.96 -10.02 -3.34
N PRO A 31 7.28 -11.23 -3.83
CA PRO A 31 8.28 -11.44 -4.89
C PRO A 31 8.04 -10.62 -6.16
N GLU A 32 6.79 -10.27 -6.47
CA GLU A 32 6.43 -9.41 -7.60
C GLU A 32 7.08 -8.02 -7.53
N THR A 33 7.41 -7.52 -6.34
CA THR A 33 8.06 -6.22 -6.16
C THR A 33 9.57 -6.25 -6.45
N GLN A 34 10.16 -7.43 -6.59
CA GLN A 34 11.62 -7.56 -6.80
C GLN A 34 12.08 -6.90 -8.10
N ALA A 35 11.24 -6.88 -9.13
CA ALA A 35 11.55 -6.20 -10.40
C ALA A 35 11.80 -4.68 -10.21
N ASN A 36 11.20 -4.10 -9.17
CA ASN A 36 11.34 -2.70 -8.76
C ASN A 36 12.12 -2.56 -7.45
N HIS A 37 13.01 -3.52 -7.14
CA HIS A 37 13.86 -3.50 -5.95
C HIS A 37 13.08 -3.38 -4.62
N GLY A 38 11.88 -3.94 -4.55
CA GLY A 38 10.99 -3.85 -3.39
C GLY A 38 10.18 -2.54 -3.31
N LEU A 39 10.24 -1.68 -4.31
CA LEU A 39 9.45 -0.45 -4.37
C LEU A 39 8.12 -0.69 -5.10
N ILE A 40 7.06 -0.11 -4.56
CA ILE A 40 5.72 -0.17 -5.16
C ILE A 40 5.57 1.01 -6.13
N GLU A 41 5.82 0.77 -7.41
CA GLU A 41 5.78 1.80 -8.45
C GLU A 41 4.83 1.45 -9.59
N SER A 42 4.10 2.46 -10.08
CA SER A 42 3.20 2.30 -11.22
C SER A 42 3.97 2.34 -12.53
N PRO A 43 3.73 1.40 -13.46
CA PRO A 43 4.25 1.52 -14.80
C PRO A 43 3.68 2.75 -15.51
N LEU A 44 4.49 3.36 -16.37
CA LEU A 44 4.06 4.43 -17.27
C LEU A 44 3.84 3.86 -18.67
N ALA A 45 2.74 4.28 -19.32
CA ALA A 45 2.45 3.96 -20.71
C ALA A 45 2.23 5.26 -21.51
N GLU A 46 2.84 5.36 -22.67
CA GLU A 46 2.60 6.46 -23.59
C GLU A 46 1.28 6.28 -24.32
N LEU A 47 0.47 7.33 -24.37
CA LEU A 47 -0.85 7.33 -25.01
C LEU A 47 -0.76 7.90 -26.44
N GLU A 48 0.03 7.24 -27.29
CA GLU A 48 0.36 7.67 -28.66
C GLU A 48 -0.88 7.95 -29.52
N LYS A 49 -1.95 7.16 -29.36
CA LYS A 49 -3.19 7.33 -30.15
C LYS A 49 -4.14 8.37 -29.54
N MET A 50 -4.12 8.50 -28.21
CA MET A 50 -5.00 9.44 -27.52
C MET A 50 -4.53 10.88 -27.65
N GLN A 51 -3.22 11.13 -27.63
CA GLN A 51 -2.68 12.48 -27.75
C GLN A 51 -3.16 13.19 -29.02
N PRO A 52 -2.99 12.63 -30.25
CA PRO A 52 -3.50 13.29 -31.45
C PRO A 52 -5.03 13.39 -31.49
N ALA A 53 -5.75 12.45 -30.88
CA ALA A 53 -7.21 12.52 -30.81
C ALA A 53 -7.67 13.71 -29.94
N LEU A 54 -7.02 13.93 -28.80
CA LEU A 54 -7.27 15.07 -27.93
C LEU A 54 -6.89 16.39 -28.60
N GLU A 55 -5.72 16.47 -29.24
CA GLU A 55 -5.28 17.66 -29.98
C GLU A 55 -6.30 18.05 -31.07
N LYS A 56 -6.81 17.06 -31.79
CA LYS A 56 -7.87 17.27 -32.78
C LYS A 56 -9.19 17.73 -32.16
N ALA A 57 -9.62 17.11 -31.06
CA ALA A 57 -10.87 17.41 -30.40
C ALA A 57 -10.92 18.82 -29.79
N TYR A 58 -9.82 19.25 -29.23
CA TYR A 58 -9.71 20.54 -28.51
C TYR A 58 -9.02 21.65 -29.32
N GLY A 59 -8.58 21.38 -30.54
CA GLY A 59 -7.99 22.37 -31.44
C GLY A 59 -6.65 22.95 -31.00
N GLY A 60 -5.89 22.23 -30.16
CA GLY A 60 -4.61 22.67 -29.62
C GLY A 60 -3.55 21.56 -29.61
N LYS A 61 -2.27 21.96 -29.53
CA LYS A 61 -1.15 21.03 -29.37
C LYS A 61 -0.85 20.78 -27.90
N ILE A 62 -0.62 19.53 -27.54
CA ILE A 62 -0.14 19.13 -26.21
C ILE A 62 1.38 19.17 -26.26
N PRO A 63 2.06 20.09 -25.53
CA PRO A 63 3.51 20.13 -25.49
C PRO A 63 4.04 18.92 -24.68
N GLY A 64 4.91 18.13 -25.31
CA GLY A 64 5.48 16.94 -24.69
C GLY A 64 4.69 15.66 -24.97
N ARG A 65 4.83 14.68 -24.09
CA ARG A 65 4.20 13.35 -24.22
C ARG A 65 3.03 13.19 -23.24
N LEU A 66 1.94 12.59 -23.71
CA LEU A 66 0.83 12.21 -22.86
C LEU A 66 1.09 10.81 -22.29
N LEU A 67 1.27 10.72 -20.97
CA LEU A 67 1.56 9.46 -20.27
C LEU A 67 0.40 9.07 -19.36
N LEU A 68 0.13 7.79 -19.29
CA LEU A 68 -0.77 7.18 -18.31
C LEU A 68 0.05 6.53 -17.20
N LYS A 69 -0.14 6.98 -15.96
CA LYS A 69 0.36 6.29 -14.77
C LYS A 69 -0.62 5.17 -14.43
N LYS A 70 -0.18 3.91 -14.57
CA LYS A 70 -1.05 2.73 -14.47
C LYS A 70 -1.17 2.23 -13.03
N ASP A 71 -1.87 2.96 -12.17
CA ASP A 71 -2.06 2.59 -10.76
C ASP A 71 -2.84 1.28 -10.56
N SER A 72 -3.59 0.84 -11.58
CA SER A 72 -4.23 -0.48 -11.59
C SER A 72 -3.24 -1.66 -11.70
N HIS A 73 -1.96 -1.38 -11.97
CA HIS A 73 -0.88 -2.36 -12.08
C HIS A 73 0.13 -2.23 -10.92
N LEU A 74 -0.22 -1.50 -9.87
CA LEU A 74 0.61 -1.46 -8.66
C LEU A 74 0.64 -2.86 -8.02
N ASP A 75 1.84 -3.28 -7.66
CA ASP A 75 2.08 -4.54 -6.98
C ASP A 75 1.27 -4.66 -5.69
N ILE A 76 1.08 -5.86 -5.21
CA ILE A 76 0.42 -6.27 -3.96
C ILE A 76 -1.11 -6.12 -4.03
N ALA A 77 -1.64 -4.95 -4.39
CA ALA A 77 -3.08 -4.67 -4.27
C ALA A 77 -3.77 -4.18 -5.56
N GLY A 78 -3.03 -3.97 -6.64
CA GLY A 78 -3.59 -3.58 -7.94
C GLY A 78 -4.38 -2.28 -7.94
N SER A 79 -4.04 -1.32 -7.07
CA SER A 79 -4.72 -0.04 -6.97
C SER A 79 -3.86 1.01 -6.27
N VAL A 80 -4.22 2.30 -6.40
CA VAL A 80 -3.56 3.42 -5.72
C VAL A 80 -3.51 3.26 -4.19
N LYS A 81 -4.34 2.40 -3.59
CA LYS A 81 -4.34 2.12 -2.15
C LYS A 81 -3.09 1.36 -1.71
N ALA A 82 -2.35 0.76 -2.64
CA ALA A 82 -1.01 0.23 -2.37
C ALA A 82 0.00 1.32 -1.96
N ARG A 83 -0.20 2.56 -2.34
CA ARG A 83 0.70 3.67 -1.98
C ARG A 83 0.30 4.41 -0.71
N GLY A 84 -0.96 4.37 -0.30
CA GLY A 84 -1.45 5.02 0.92
C GLY A 84 -1.68 4.03 2.06
N GLY A 85 -2.65 3.13 1.91
CA GLY A 85 -2.99 2.18 2.97
C GLY A 85 -1.85 1.25 3.37
N ILE A 86 -1.06 0.78 2.40
CA ILE A 86 0.14 -0.03 2.67
C ILE A 86 1.20 0.79 3.42
N TYR A 87 1.46 2.03 2.98
CA TYR A 87 2.44 2.90 3.63
C TYR A 87 2.09 3.14 5.11
N GLU A 88 0.82 3.40 5.41
CA GLU A 88 0.37 3.61 6.79
C GLU A 88 0.63 2.39 7.68
N VAL A 89 0.36 1.20 7.17
CA VAL A 89 0.64 -0.05 7.89
C VAL A 89 2.14 -0.25 8.11
N LEU A 90 2.96 0.02 7.10
CA LEU A 90 4.42 -0.09 7.19
C LEU A 90 4.99 0.90 8.21
N LYS A 91 4.52 2.16 8.17
CA LYS A 91 4.90 3.17 9.15
C LYS A 91 4.53 2.75 10.57
N HIS A 92 3.32 2.29 10.77
CA HIS A 92 2.85 1.83 12.09
C HIS A 92 3.69 0.64 12.61
N ALA A 93 4.02 -0.32 11.75
CA ALA A 93 4.87 -1.45 12.12
C ALA A 93 6.29 -0.99 12.51
N GLU A 94 6.88 -0.07 11.74
CA GLU A 94 8.17 0.55 12.06
C GLU A 94 8.12 1.26 13.41
N ASP A 95 7.11 2.12 13.63
CA ASP A 95 6.96 2.89 14.87
C ASP A 95 6.88 1.96 16.10
N LEU A 96 6.09 0.89 16.01
CA LEU A 96 5.99 -0.11 17.09
C LEU A 96 7.32 -0.82 17.35
N ALA A 97 8.01 -1.24 16.29
CA ALA A 97 9.26 -1.97 16.41
C ALA A 97 10.39 -1.10 16.95
N LEU A 98 10.48 0.15 16.52
CA LEU A 98 11.43 1.16 17.03
C LEU A 98 11.17 1.47 18.51
N ALA A 99 9.91 1.73 18.89
CA ALA A 99 9.52 2.02 20.27
C ALA A 99 9.83 0.84 21.21
N ALA A 100 9.73 -0.39 20.73
CA ALA A 100 10.04 -1.59 21.48
C ALA A 100 11.54 -1.98 21.45
N GLY A 101 12.38 -1.22 20.75
CA GLY A 101 13.82 -1.52 20.60
C GLY A 101 14.08 -2.82 19.83
N LYS A 102 13.15 -3.24 18.96
CA LYS A 102 13.26 -4.46 18.16
C LYS A 102 14.07 -4.26 16.89
N ILE A 103 14.15 -3.02 16.42
CA ILE A 103 14.88 -2.61 15.23
C ILE A 103 15.35 -1.17 15.39
N THR A 104 16.35 -0.78 14.62
CA THR A 104 16.79 0.61 14.46
C THR A 104 16.65 1.03 12.99
N VAL A 105 16.68 2.32 12.70
CA VAL A 105 16.56 2.84 11.32
C VAL A 105 17.72 2.45 10.41
N THR A 106 18.80 1.89 10.97
CA THR A 106 20.00 1.44 10.23
C THR A 106 20.06 -0.07 10.02
N ASP A 107 19.10 -0.82 10.60
CA ASP A 107 19.06 -2.28 10.46
C ASP A 107 18.47 -2.72 9.11
N ASP A 108 18.72 -3.98 8.75
CA ASP A 108 18.06 -4.58 7.57
C ASP A 108 16.60 -4.92 7.87
N TYR A 109 15.70 -4.18 7.23
CA TYR A 109 14.25 -4.36 7.40
C TYR A 109 13.70 -5.67 6.80
N ALA A 110 14.53 -6.47 6.13
CA ALA A 110 14.18 -7.84 5.83
C ALA A 110 13.81 -8.64 7.10
N ALA A 111 14.25 -8.19 8.28
CA ALA A 111 13.90 -8.74 9.59
C ALA A 111 12.39 -8.73 9.88
N PHE A 112 11.60 -7.83 9.26
CA PHE A 112 10.13 -7.84 9.37
C PHE A 112 9.48 -9.12 8.84
N ALA A 113 10.15 -9.86 7.96
CA ALA A 113 9.69 -11.17 7.49
C ALA A 113 10.10 -12.32 8.43
N GLY A 114 10.89 -12.06 9.49
CA GLY A 114 11.36 -13.06 10.44
C GLY A 114 10.30 -13.41 11.51
N GLU A 115 10.39 -14.62 12.04
CA GLU A 115 9.43 -15.15 13.02
C GLU A 115 9.33 -14.29 14.29
N ASP A 116 10.45 -13.78 14.81
CA ASP A 116 10.47 -12.95 16.02
C ASP A 116 9.69 -11.65 15.85
N MET A 117 9.84 -11.00 14.70
CA MET A 117 9.13 -9.76 14.40
C MET A 117 7.64 -10.04 14.15
N GLN A 118 7.31 -11.10 13.41
CA GLN A 118 5.92 -11.50 13.20
C GLN A 118 5.23 -11.88 14.52
N LYS A 119 5.92 -12.59 15.41
CA LYS A 119 5.41 -12.89 16.75
C LYS A 119 5.18 -11.63 17.59
N PHE A 120 6.10 -10.67 17.51
CA PHE A 120 5.96 -9.39 18.21
C PHE A 120 4.75 -8.60 17.69
N LEU A 121 4.64 -8.41 16.37
CA LEU A 121 3.53 -7.68 15.75
C LEU A 121 2.20 -8.43 15.88
N GLY A 122 2.22 -9.76 16.00
CA GLY A 122 1.04 -10.59 16.29
C GLY A 122 0.35 -10.30 17.63
N GLY A 123 1.03 -9.59 18.53
CA GLY A 123 0.45 -9.04 19.76
C GLY A 123 -0.49 -7.86 19.53
N TYR A 124 -0.47 -7.26 18.34
CA TYR A 124 -1.29 -6.10 17.97
C TYR A 124 -2.36 -6.48 16.96
N THR A 125 -3.46 -5.71 16.96
CA THR A 125 -4.57 -5.93 16.03
C THR A 125 -4.76 -4.69 15.15
N VAL A 126 -4.75 -4.90 13.83
CA VAL A 126 -5.11 -3.87 12.84
C VAL A 126 -6.54 -4.12 12.39
N GLN A 127 -7.38 -3.09 12.47
CA GLN A 127 -8.77 -3.16 12.01
C GLN A 127 -9.04 -2.05 10.99
N VAL A 128 -9.82 -2.37 9.98
CA VAL A 128 -10.26 -1.39 8.98
C VAL A 128 -11.68 -1.67 8.50
N GLY A 129 -12.49 -0.62 8.43
CA GLY A 129 -13.80 -0.65 7.75
C GLY A 129 -13.62 -0.26 6.29
N SER A 130 -13.69 -1.21 5.36
CA SER A 130 -13.59 -0.94 3.94
C SER A 130 -14.01 -2.14 3.08
N THR A 131 -15.05 -1.96 2.28
CA THR A 131 -15.53 -2.91 1.27
C THR A 131 -14.62 -2.97 0.04
N GLY A 132 -13.77 -1.97 -0.15
CA GLY A 132 -13.02 -1.72 -1.37
C GLY A 132 -11.54 -2.12 -1.32
N ASN A 133 -10.77 -1.41 -2.14
CA ASN A 133 -9.33 -1.66 -2.30
C ASN A 133 -8.50 -1.21 -1.09
N LEU A 134 -9.02 -0.31 -0.25
CA LEU A 134 -8.32 0.10 0.97
C LEU A 134 -8.26 -1.06 1.96
N GLY A 135 -9.40 -1.71 2.25
CA GLY A 135 -9.43 -2.89 3.11
C GLY A 135 -8.56 -4.02 2.59
N LEU A 136 -8.54 -4.21 1.27
CA LEU A 136 -7.67 -5.20 0.63
C LEU A 136 -6.19 -4.89 0.85
N SER A 137 -5.76 -3.65 0.61
CA SER A 137 -4.37 -3.21 0.75
C SER A 137 -3.88 -3.31 2.20
N ILE A 138 -4.66 -2.78 3.15
CA ILE A 138 -4.35 -2.84 4.58
C ILE A 138 -4.33 -4.28 5.06
N GLY A 139 -5.35 -5.08 4.69
CA GLY A 139 -5.46 -6.47 5.12
C GLY A 139 -4.28 -7.32 4.68
N ILE A 140 -3.91 -7.25 3.41
CA ILE A 140 -2.79 -8.03 2.85
C ILE A 140 -1.46 -7.64 3.53
N MET A 141 -1.19 -6.33 3.64
CA MET A 141 0.07 -5.86 4.22
C MET A 141 0.18 -6.18 5.70
N SER A 142 -0.88 -5.95 6.46
CA SER A 142 -0.90 -6.25 7.90
C SER A 142 -0.72 -7.73 8.18
N ALA A 143 -1.35 -8.60 7.37
CA ALA A 143 -1.18 -10.05 7.50
C ALA A 143 0.26 -10.48 7.17
N ALA A 144 0.89 -9.91 6.15
CA ALA A 144 2.27 -10.22 5.78
C ALA A 144 3.28 -9.81 6.86
N LEU A 145 2.99 -8.76 7.64
CA LEU A 145 3.77 -8.31 8.79
C LEU A 145 3.52 -9.14 10.06
N GLY A 146 2.48 -9.98 10.07
CA GLY A 146 2.16 -10.84 11.20
C GLY A 146 1.17 -10.25 12.20
N PHE A 147 0.57 -9.10 11.93
CA PHE A 147 -0.52 -8.55 12.77
C PHE A 147 -1.74 -9.48 12.80
N ARG A 148 -2.52 -9.42 13.88
CA ARG A 148 -3.91 -9.86 13.85
C ARG A 148 -4.72 -8.86 13.03
N VAL A 149 -5.48 -9.34 12.05
CA VAL A 149 -6.13 -8.43 11.09
C VAL A 149 -7.62 -8.71 11.01
N ILE A 150 -8.41 -7.65 11.14
CA ILE A 150 -9.87 -7.68 10.99
C ILE A 150 -10.27 -6.65 9.93
N VAL A 151 -10.96 -7.11 8.90
CA VAL A 151 -11.52 -6.21 7.87
C VAL A 151 -13.03 -6.30 7.91
N HIS A 152 -13.67 -5.16 8.16
CA HIS A 152 -15.11 -5.01 8.18
C HIS A 152 -15.59 -4.64 6.78
N MET A 153 -16.51 -5.43 6.21
CA MET A 153 -17.02 -5.26 4.86
C MET A 153 -18.53 -5.37 4.83
N SER A 154 -19.18 -4.71 3.86
CA SER A 154 -20.59 -5.00 3.59
C SER A 154 -20.74 -6.37 2.90
N ALA A 155 -21.89 -7.03 3.09
CA ALA A 155 -22.15 -8.36 2.55
C ALA A 155 -22.11 -8.41 1.03
N ASP A 156 -22.43 -7.31 0.34
CA ASP A 156 -22.38 -7.15 -1.12
C ASP A 156 -20.95 -6.97 -1.69
N ALA A 157 -19.92 -6.88 -0.82
CA ALA A 157 -18.53 -6.83 -1.26
C ALA A 157 -18.20 -7.99 -2.19
N LYS A 158 -17.40 -7.73 -3.22
CA LYS A 158 -17.00 -8.75 -4.20
C LYS A 158 -16.41 -9.98 -3.51
N LYS A 159 -17.00 -11.14 -3.77
CA LYS A 159 -16.61 -12.42 -3.16
C LYS A 159 -15.10 -12.67 -3.23
N TRP A 160 -14.48 -12.42 -4.38
CA TRP A 160 -13.05 -12.66 -4.57
C TRP A 160 -12.17 -11.85 -3.61
N LYS A 161 -12.59 -10.63 -3.21
CA LYS A 161 -11.84 -9.81 -2.24
C LYS A 161 -11.88 -10.44 -0.85
N LYS A 162 -13.07 -10.88 -0.44
CA LYS A 162 -13.27 -11.59 0.84
C LYS A 162 -12.45 -12.88 0.88
N ASP A 163 -12.52 -13.67 -0.19
CA ASP A 163 -11.78 -14.93 -0.29
C ASP A 163 -10.26 -14.71 -0.26
N LEU A 164 -9.77 -13.68 -0.97
CA LEU A 164 -8.35 -13.33 -0.96
C LEU A 164 -7.87 -12.91 0.44
N LEU A 165 -8.62 -12.07 1.14
CA LEU A 165 -8.28 -11.68 2.51
C LEU A 165 -8.25 -12.90 3.44
N ARG A 166 -9.28 -13.75 3.41
CA ARG A 166 -9.34 -14.98 4.19
C ARG A 166 -8.18 -15.93 3.90
N SER A 167 -7.78 -16.05 2.63
CA SER A 167 -6.62 -16.88 2.24
C SER A 167 -5.29 -16.38 2.80
N LYS A 168 -5.23 -15.11 3.22
CA LYS A 168 -4.08 -14.50 3.90
C LYS A 168 -4.19 -14.55 5.43
N GLY A 169 -5.20 -15.23 5.98
CA GLY A 169 -5.41 -15.32 7.42
C GLY A 169 -6.10 -14.10 8.04
N VAL A 170 -6.69 -13.23 7.21
CA VAL A 170 -7.44 -12.05 7.66
C VAL A 170 -8.85 -12.47 8.09
N GLU A 171 -9.30 -12.01 9.26
CA GLU A 171 -10.68 -12.12 9.68
C GLU A 171 -11.53 -11.10 8.90
N VAL A 172 -12.54 -11.59 8.18
CA VAL A 172 -13.48 -10.73 7.45
C VAL A 172 -14.84 -10.80 8.11
N ILE A 173 -15.27 -9.67 8.68
CA ILE A 173 -16.58 -9.50 9.30
C ILE A 173 -17.51 -8.84 8.28
N GLU A 174 -18.64 -9.49 7.99
CA GLU A 174 -19.61 -9.03 6.99
C GLU A 174 -20.82 -8.42 7.68
N TYR A 175 -21.29 -7.29 7.18
CA TYR A 175 -22.48 -6.59 7.64
C TYR A 175 -23.57 -6.63 6.57
N ALA A 176 -24.81 -6.91 6.96
CA ALA A 176 -25.93 -6.94 6.04
C ALA A 176 -26.27 -5.58 5.44
N ASP A 177 -26.07 -4.52 6.23
CA ASP A 177 -26.28 -3.12 5.82
C ASP A 177 -24.96 -2.41 5.55
N ASP A 178 -25.03 -1.29 4.84
CA ASP A 178 -23.89 -0.39 4.66
C ASP A 178 -23.47 0.14 6.04
N TYR A 179 -22.18 0.03 6.34
CA TYR A 179 -21.61 0.48 7.63
C TYR A 179 -21.13 1.95 7.57
N SER A 180 -21.45 2.68 6.50
CA SER A 180 -21.14 4.10 6.29
C SER A 180 -22.12 5.04 6.96
#